data_afce28bd2eed2ecf2655cd88d670840b
#
_entry.id   afce28bd2eed2ecf2655cd88d670840b
#
_cell.length_a   1.000
_cell.length_b   1.000
_cell.length_c   1.000
_cell.angle_alpha   90.00
_cell.angle_beta   90.00
_cell.angle_gamma   90.00
#
_symmetry.space_group_name_H-M   'P 1'
#
loop_
_entity.id
_entity.type
_entity.pdbx_description
1 polymer ?
#
loop_
_entity_poly.entity_id
_entity_poly.type
_entity_poly.pdbx_seq_one_letter_code
_entity_poly.pdbx_strand_id
1 'polypeptide(L)'
;MVIAAQVPLPTTIFPGNTVLGDGPMPCDWMFIGEAPGAVEDQAGRPFSGPSGKLFNTLLERFTELRRPFVYVTNVCKHRPPENRTPKVSEVKPYLPYLYEEIKEVNPKVIVTLGGTAAKVFDRKFKITAEHGIARHAEIPDVWSGVLVPWYHPAFAIRNANARVALAEDADRFHEQIARLGLSEPQPDYGLGDEQDVTSFLLANWGTFGLDTETTSPSRANTFMTDEADMVGYSVSMAPRTGRYIPTDQVGRGVAAVLSSPLWTKVCHNAKFEYKIFKKQGVELLGYEDTKLAAYLLGESQTGLKVLTRQHLYTDPISYAEVTQGRDMSDLSPSEISEYAASDADHTLRLWSIFEPLLKEQELWTIYNKVEKPLIPVLADMEARGMAVDTKQCLKVFNDMTEAKMQALQDITHALKSVGTDPDINLNSGDQVGALLEEQKAPHAPHGGKGKAGGRQHRLVRV
;
A
#
# COMPACT_ATOMS: atom_id res chain seq x y z
N MET A 1 20.95 24.83 22.67
CA MET A 1 22.27 24.54 22.08
C MET A 1 22.06 24.37 20.59
N VAL A 2 22.78 25.10 19.75
CA VAL A 2 22.42 25.29 18.34
C VAL A 2 23.09 24.21 17.49
N ILE A 3 22.32 23.38 16.81
CA ILE A 3 22.75 22.42 15.76
C ILE A 3 23.58 23.10 14.64
N ALA A 4 23.93 24.34 14.76
CA ALA A 4 24.16 25.25 13.67
C ALA A 4 25.61 25.59 13.37
N ALA A 5 26.60 24.91 13.87
CA ALA A 5 27.97 25.35 13.57
C ALA A 5 28.52 24.84 12.22
N GLN A 6 27.89 23.84 11.58
CA GLN A 6 28.48 23.18 10.41
C GLN A 6 27.66 23.21 9.11
N VAL A 7 26.33 23.35 9.16
CA VAL A 7 25.50 23.40 7.95
C VAL A 7 24.57 24.62 7.97
N PRO A 8 24.78 25.61 7.10
CA PRO A 8 23.94 26.80 7.05
C PRO A 8 22.55 26.47 6.51
N LEU A 9 21.51 27.07 7.11
CA LEU A 9 20.15 27.01 6.59
C LEU A 9 19.99 27.85 5.33
N PRO A 10 19.19 27.39 4.37
CA PRO A 10 18.91 28.12 3.14
C PRO A 10 17.92 29.28 3.41
N THR A 11 18.42 30.45 3.78
CA THR A 11 17.61 31.61 4.15
C THR A 11 16.86 32.29 2.97
N THR A 12 17.17 31.92 1.75
CA THR A 12 16.65 32.59 0.53
C THR A 12 15.45 31.88 -0.11
N ILE A 13 15.02 30.71 0.39
CA ILE A 13 13.95 29.92 -0.26
C ILE A 13 12.58 30.41 0.14
N PHE A 14 12.36 30.65 1.43
CA PHE A 14 11.11 31.19 1.94
C PHE A 14 11.39 32.40 2.84
N PRO A 15 10.53 33.44 2.81
CA PRO A 15 10.76 34.73 3.51
C PRO A 15 10.39 34.69 5.00
N GLY A 16 9.91 33.55 5.52
CA GLY A 16 9.47 33.43 6.93
C GLY A 16 10.60 33.41 7.94
N ASN A 17 10.24 33.47 9.23
CA ASN A 17 11.19 33.28 10.32
C ASN A 17 11.72 31.85 10.36
N THR A 18 12.90 31.68 10.92
CA THR A 18 13.49 30.36 11.13
C THR A 18 12.79 29.67 12.32
N VAL A 19 12.20 28.50 12.08
CA VAL A 19 11.60 27.65 13.10
C VAL A 19 12.43 26.35 13.21
N LEU A 20 13.25 26.28 14.23
CA LEU A 20 14.10 25.14 14.51
C LEU A 20 13.32 24.01 15.20
N GLY A 21 13.94 22.82 15.28
CA GLY A 21 13.41 21.72 16.08
C GLY A 21 13.41 22.04 17.57
N ASP A 22 12.54 21.36 18.32
CA ASP A 22 12.30 21.57 19.73
C ASP A 22 12.10 20.23 20.46
N GLY A 23 12.87 20.00 21.51
CA GLY A 23 12.84 18.80 22.31
C GLY A 23 14.21 18.42 22.86
N PRO A 24 14.29 17.32 23.64
CA PRO A 24 15.56 16.81 24.16
C PRO A 24 16.50 16.30 23.06
N MET A 25 17.80 16.41 23.27
CA MET A 25 18.87 15.85 22.43
C MET A 25 19.94 15.23 23.32
N PRO A 26 20.27 13.94 23.19
CA PRO A 26 19.65 12.95 22.29
C PRO A 26 18.19 12.63 22.66
N CYS A 27 17.43 12.03 21.74
CA CYS A 27 16.03 11.65 21.96
C CYS A 27 15.65 10.41 21.16
N ASP A 28 15.06 9.42 21.80
CA ASP A 28 14.64 8.17 21.13
C ASP A 28 13.49 8.39 20.12
N TRP A 29 12.73 9.48 20.27
CA TRP A 29 11.50 9.77 19.52
C TRP A 29 11.60 11.08 18.77
N MET A 30 11.61 11.04 17.45
CA MET A 30 11.66 12.24 16.60
C MET A 30 10.46 12.31 15.68
N PHE A 31 9.78 13.44 15.68
CA PHE A 31 8.63 13.72 14.82
C PHE A 31 9.01 14.79 13.79
N ILE A 32 8.82 14.48 12.50
CA ILE A 32 9.23 15.35 11.38
C ILE A 32 8.01 15.74 10.57
N GLY A 33 7.63 17.01 10.61
CA GLY A 33 6.58 17.59 9.76
C GLY A 33 7.12 18.15 8.44
N GLU A 34 6.24 18.79 7.68
CA GLU A 34 6.54 19.37 6.37
C GLU A 34 7.26 20.71 6.46
N ALA A 35 6.61 21.71 7.05
CA ALA A 35 7.08 23.09 7.18
C ALA A 35 6.29 23.84 8.25
N PRO A 36 6.81 24.95 8.81
CA PRO A 36 6.08 25.79 9.73
C PRO A 36 4.84 26.43 9.09
N GLY A 37 3.75 26.52 9.87
CA GLY A 37 2.58 27.34 9.54
C GLY A 37 2.70 28.77 10.04
N ALA A 38 1.62 29.56 9.90
CA ALA A 38 1.62 30.98 10.31
C ALA A 38 1.84 31.20 11.80
N VAL A 39 1.29 30.32 12.64
CA VAL A 39 1.44 30.41 14.10
C VAL A 39 2.86 30.03 14.52
N GLU A 40 3.41 28.97 13.92
CA GLU A 40 4.77 28.51 14.17
C GLU A 40 5.80 29.56 13.72
N ASP A 41 5.58 30.18 12.58
CA ASP A 41 6.42 31.26 12.06
C ASP A 41 6.50 32.46 13.02
N GLN A 42 5.38 32.82 13.65
CA GLN A 42 5.33 33.89 14.67
C GLN A 42 5.90 33.47 16.02
N ALA A 43 5.62 32.22 16.44
CA ALA A 43 6.02 31.72 17.75
C ALA A 43 7.50 31.25 17.80
N GLY A 44 8.13 31.00 16.65
CA GLY A 44 9.49 30.44 16.57
C GLY A 44 9.59 28.98 17.03
N ARG A 45 8.47 28.28 17.24
CA ARG A 45 8.44 26.88 17.74
C ARG A 45 7.59 26.00 16.83
N PRO A 46 8.05 24.77 16.52
CA PRO A 46 7.31 23.84 15.68
C PRO A 46 6.05 23.33 16.40
N PHE A 47 4.99 23.10 15.64
CA PHE A 47 3.72 22.57 16.13
C PHE A 47 3.08 23.37 17.29
N SER A 48 3.12 24.71 17.21
CA SER A 48 2.48 25.62 18.16
C SER A 48 1.05 25.96 17.80
N GLY A 49 0.64 25.77 16.55
CA GLY A 49 -0.68 26.11 16.02
C GLY A 49 -1.73 25.01 16.21
N PRO A 50 -2.88 25.07 15.48
CA PRO A 50 -3.97 24.11 15.60
C PRO A 50 -3.55 22.67 15.28
N SER A 51 -2.65 22.45 14.30
CA SER A 51 -2.09 21.15 13.98
C SER A 51 -1.25 20.57 15.14
N GLY A 52 -0.52 21.43 15.84
CA GLY A 52 0.23 21.06 17.02
C GLY A 52 -0.65 20.68 18.21
N LYS A 53 -1.81 21.36 18.39
CA LYS A 53 -2.77 20.96 19.43
C LYS A 53 -3.33 19.56 19.18
N LEU A 54 -3.70 19.24 17.93
CA LEU A 54 -4.14 17.89 17.58
C LEU A 54 -3.00 16.86 17.78
N PHE A 55 -1.78 17.19 17.36
CA PHE A 55 -0.60 16.36 17.57
C PHE A 55 -0.36 16.05 19.04
N ASN A 56 -0.38 17.05 19.92
CA ASN A 56 -0.21 16.84 21.35
C ASN A 56 -1.33 15.96 21.95
N THR A 57 -2.58 16.17 21.52
CA THR A 57 -3.71 15.31 21.92
C THR A 57 -3.50 13.86 21.52
N LEU A 58 -2.95 13.59 20.32
CA LEU A 58 -2.64 12.24 19.87
C LEU A 58 -1.53 11.62 20.70
N LEU A 59 -0.45 12.35 20.97
CA LEU A 59 0.63 11.88 21.85
C LEU A 59 0.09 11.48 23.23
N GLU A 60 -0.69 12.36 23.85
CA GLU A 60 -1.19 12.15 25.21
C GLU A 60 -2.23 11.05 25.33
N ARG A 61 -3.07 10.89 24.31
CA ARG A 61 -4.21 9.97 24.34
C ARG A 61 -3.85 8.56 23.91
N PHE A 62 -2.98 8.42 22.92
CA PHE A 62 -2.77 7.15 22.23
C PHE A 62 -1.34 6.58 22.37
N THR A 63 -0.35 7.36 22.80
CA THR A 63 1.03 6.92 22.76
C THR A 63 1.79 6.96 24.10
N GLU A 64 1.17 7.30 25.20
CA GLU A 64 1.83 7.53 26.49
C GLU A 64 3.02 8.53 26.44
N LEU A 65 3.39 9.02 25.26
CA LEU A 65 4.40 10.03 25.07
C LEU A 65 3.86 11.42 25.46
N ARG A 66 4.77 12.30 25.86
CA ARG A 66 4.46 13.69 26.19
C ARG A 66 5.39 14.61 25.43
N ARG A 67 4.88 15.77 25.03
CA ARG A 67 5.63 16.77 24.25
C ARG A 67 7.05 17.04 24.77
N PRO A 68 7.33 17.14 26.10
CA PRO A 68 8.69 17.35 26.61
C PRO A 68 9.65 16.17 26.41
N PHE A 69 9.16 14.98 26.10
CA PHE A 69 9.98 13.76 25.95
C PHE A 69 10.19 13.35 24.48
N VAL A 70 9.76 14.19 23.55
CA VAL A 70 9.92 13.93 22.12
C VAL A 70 10.59 15.12 21.43
N TYR A 71 11.39 14.84 20.42
CA TYR A 71 11.96 15.87 19.56
C TYR A 71 11.04 16.11 18.36
N VAL A 72 10.69 17.35 18.08
CA VAL A 72 9.77 17.70 17.02
C VAL A 72 10.36 18.77 16.12
N THR A 73 10.33 18.51 14.81
CA THR A 73 10.86 19.42 13.80
C THR A 73 10.06 19.38 12.50
N ASN A 74 10.50 20.13 11.50
CA ASN A 74 10.00 20.10 10.14
C ASN A 74 11.14 19.90 9.15
N VAL A 75 10.85 19.36 7.96
CA VAL A 75 11.81 19.29 6.85
C VAL A 75 12.28 20.68 6.48
N CYS A 76 11.34 21.60 6.14
CA CYS A 76 11.64 23.01 5.89
C CYS A 76 11.61 23.79 7.20
N LYS A 77 12.62 24.66 7.41
CA LYS A 77 12.73 25.47 8.63
C LYS A 77 12.08 26.86 8.51
N HIS A 78 11.57 27.20 7.33
CA HIS A 78 10.89 28.46 7.05
C HIS A 78 9.52 28.19 6.46
N ARG A 79 8.60 29.11 6.71
CA ARG A 79 7.21 28.99 6.28
C ARG A 79 7.08 29.23 4.77
N PRO A 80 6.46 28.29 4.00
CA PRO A 80 6.11 28.54 2.60
C PRO A 80 5.01 29.59 2.47
N PRO A 81 5.00 30.39 1.38
CA PRO A 81 3.91 31.33 1.10
C PRO A 81 2.54 30.65 1.18
N GLU A 82 1.59 31.28 1.84
CA GLU A 82 0.20 30.83 2.00
C GLU A 82 0.05 29.40 2.60
N ASN A 83 1.06 28.90 3.29
CA ASN A 83 1.14 27.52 3.82
C ASN A 83 0.96 26.44 2.75
N ARG A 84 1.35 26.72 1.51
CA ARG A 84 1.32 25.68 0.45
C ARG A 84 2.36 24.60 0.72
N THR A 85 2.11 23.41 0.18
CA THR A 85 3.11 22.34 0.21
C THR A 85 4.38 22.76 -0.55
N PRO A 86 5.58 22.58 0.03
CA PRO A 86 6.85 22.85 -0.62
C PRO A 86 7.07 21.93 -1.83
N LYS A 87 7.65 22.49 -2.90
CA LYS A 87 8.09 21.68 -4.04
C LYS A 87 9.36 20.90 -3.67
N VAL A 88 9.62 19.81 -4.37
CA VAL A 88 10.83 18.99 -4.15
C VAL A 88 12.12 19.81 -4.27
N SER A 89 12.18 20.75 -5.22
CA SER A 89 13.32 21.65 -5.37
C SER A 89 13.52 22.62 -4.19
N GLU A 90 12.45 22.94 -3.47
CA GLU A 90 12.47 23.80 -2.30
C GLU A 90 12.81 23.02 -1.01
N VAL A 91 12.46 21.74 -0.96
CA VAL A 91 12.81 20.82 0.13
C VAL A 91 14.31 20.46 0.12
N LYS A 92 14.84 20.15 -1.07
CA LYS A 92 16.20 19.64 -1.24
C LYS A 92 17.29 20.44 -0.50
N PRO A 93 17.29 21.77 -0.50
CA PRO A 93 18.31 22.56 0.21
C PRO A 93 18.26 22.47 1.73
N TYR A 94 17.14 22.04 2.34
CA TYR A 94 17.02 21.85 3.79
C TYR A 94 17.53 20.47 4.25
N LEU A 95 17.67 19.50 3.35
CA LEU A 95 18.05 18.13 3.71
C LEU A 95 19.39 18.03 4.43
N PRO A 96 20.47 18.73 4.03
CA PRO A 96 21.72 18.65 4.74
C PRO A 96 21.59 19.07 6.23
N TYR A 97 20.82 20.11 6.52
CA TYR A 97 20.56 20.55 7.87
C TYR A 97 19.71 19.52 8.64
N LEU A 98 18.65 18.98 8.02
CA LEU A 98 17.82 17.96 8.63
C LEU A 98 18.62 16.67 8.95
N TYR A 99 19.57 16.31 8.09
CA TYR A 99 20.40 15.13 8.29
C TYR A 99 21.34 15.28 9.49
N GLU A 100 21.96 16.44 9.66
CA GLU A 100 22.75 16.72 10.87
C GLU A 100 21.86 16.78 12.12
N GLU A 101 20.66 17.35 12.02
CA GLU A 101 19.68 17.35 13.11
C GLU A 101 19.31 15.91 13.53
N ILE A 102 19.07 15.01 12.57
CA ILE A 102 18.80 13.59 12.83
C ILE A 102 20.00 12.91 13.50
N LYS A 103 21.23 13.18 13.07
CA LYS A 103 22.44 12.62 13.68
C LYS A 103 22.60 13.07 15.14
N GLU A 104 22.41 14.35 15.43
CA GLU A 104 22.54 14.89 16.78
C GLU A 104 21.44 14.39 17.72
N VAL A 105 20.20 14.29 17.23
CA VAL A 105 19.07 13.72 17.99
C VAL A 105 19.26 12.22 18.20
N ASN A 106 19.85 11.51 17.23
CA ASN A 106 20.10 10.06 17.23
C ASN A 106 18.86 9.23 17.63
N PRO A 107 17.70 9.40 16.94
CA PRO A 107 16.47 8.76 17.33
C PRO A 107 16.46 7.27 16.98
N LYS A 108 15.83 6.45 17.83
CA LYS A 108 15.48 5.07 17.50
C LYS A 108 14.28 5.00 16.56
N VAL A 109 13.35 5.94 16.73
CA VAL A 109 12.10 6.01 15.95
C VAL A 109 11.91 7.41 15.37
N ILE A 110 11.67 7.46 14.07
CA ILE A 110 11.24 8.68 13.38
C ILE A 110 9.79 8.51 12.93
N VAL A 111 8.92 9.42 13.37
CA VAL A 111 7.55 9.53 12.87
C VAL A 111 7.47 10.68 11.88
N THR A 112 7.14 10.40 10.62
CA THR A 112 6.95 11.44 9.61
C THR A 112 5.50 11.86 9.53
N LEU A 113 5.25 13.16 9.62
CA LEU A 113 3.91 13.73 9.56
C LEU A 113 3.65 14.28 8.15
N GLY A 114 2.97 13.46 7.34
CA GLY A 114 2.62 13.78 5.96
C GLY A 114 3.61 13.28 4.91
N GLY A 115 3.15 13.30 3.66
CA GLY A 115 3.89 12.74 2.53
C GLY A 115 5.21 13.45 2.20
N THR A 116 5.32 14.75 2.46
CA THR A 116 6.56 15.50 2.20
C THR A 116 7.69 15.02 3.10
N ALA A 117 7.43 14.83 4.39
CA ALA A 117 8.41 14.31 5.34
C ALA A 117 8.75 12.84 5.05
N ALA A 118 7.78 12.01 4.73
CA ALA A 118 8.01 10.60 4.40
C ALA A 118 8.87 10.42 3.14
N LYS A 119 8.72 11.27 2.14
CA LYS A 119 9.52 11.25 0.90
C LYS A 119 11.00 11.60 1.07
N VAL A 120 11.41 12.11 2.23
CA VAL A 120 12.82 12.26 2.58
C VAL A 120 13.49 10.88 2.69
N PHE A 121 12.77 9.89 3.20
CA PHE A 121 13.23 8.52 3.41
C PHE A 121 12.97 7.62 2.20
N ASP A 122 11.84 7.79 1.54
CA ASP A 122 11.47 7.04 0.34
C ASP A 122 10.76 7.96 -0.68
N ARG A 123 11.43 8.24 -1.80
CA ARG A 123 10.91 9.12 -2.86
C ARG A 123 9.62 8.62 -3.52
N LYS A 124 9.38 7.30 -3.48
CA LYS A 124 8.19 6.67 -4.08
C LYS A 124 7.01 6.60 -3.10
N PHE A 125 7.20 7.04 -1.85
CA PHE A 125 6.24 6.93 -0.77
C PHE A 125 4.86 7.51 -1.13
N LYS A 126 3.80 6.75 -0.81
CA LYS A 126 2.39 7.13 -1.01
C LYS A 126 1.65 7.12 0.34
N ILE A 127 1.44 8.29 0.91
CA ILE A 127 0.82 8.43 2.24
C ILE A 127 -0.54 7.73 2.37
N THR A 128 -1.35 7.70 1.30
CA THR A 128 -2.67 7.06 1.30
C THR A 128 -2.65 5.54 1.39
N ALA A 129 -1.53 4.92 1.07
CA ALA A 129 -1.37 3.46 1.09
C ALA A 129 -0.43 2.97 2.21
N GLU A 130 0.38 3.87 2.78
CA GLU A 130 1.48 3.49 3.65
C GLU A 130 1.48 4.21 5.00
N HIS A 131 0.44 5.04 5.29
CA HIS A 131 0.33 5.65 6.62
C HIS A 131 0.10 4.60 7.70
N GLY A 132 0.60 4.87 8.88
CA GLY A 132 0.46 3.98 10.04
C GLY A 132 1.30 2.70 9.99
N ILE A 133 2.07 2.46 8.93
CA ILE A 133 2.88 1.24 8.78
C ILE A 133 4.30 1.51 9.25
N ALA A 134 4.68 0.94 10.39
CA ALA A 134 6.03 1.01 10.90
C ALA A 134 6.96 0.07 10.13
N ARG A 135 8.16 0.53 9.79
CA ARG A 135 9.17 -0.26 9.07
C ARG A 135 10.60 0.15 9.44
N HIS A 136 11.56 -0.74 9.24
CA HIS A 136 12.96 -0.35 9.25
C HIS A 136 13.26 0.52 8.03
N ALA A 137 14.02 1.59 8.26
CA ALA A 137 14.45 2.49 7.20
C ALA A 137 15.84 3.05 7.53
N GLU A 138 16.54 3.49 6.50
CA GLU A 138 17.85 4.09 6.64
C GLU A 138 18.04 5.29 5.71
N ILE A 139 18.86 6.22 6.14
CA ILE A 139 19.50 7.21 5.29
C ILE A 139 21.00 6.93 5.43
N PRO A 140 21.68 6.46 4.38
CA PRO A 140 23.09 6.08 4.44
C PRO A 140 23.96 7.18 5.10
N ASP A 141 24.84 6.79 6.00
CA ASP A 141 25.74 7.67 6.77
C ASP A 141 25.05 8.71 7.68
N VAL A 142 23.71 8.64 7.81
CA VAL A 142 22.92 9.57 8.62
C VAL A 142 22.18 8.86 9.72
N TRP A 143 21.35 7.88 9.38
CA TRP A 143 20.46 7.24 10.36
C TRP A 143 19.97 5.88 9.88
N SER A 144 19.78 4.97 10.82
CA SER A 144 19.09 3.69 10.65
C SER A 144 18.22 3.42 11.87
N GLY A 145 16.96 3.07 11.65
CA GLY A 145 16.00 2.85 12.73
C GLY A 145 14.59 2.54 12.24
N VAL A 146 13.60 2.81 13.07
CA VAL A 146 12.19 2.59 12.76
C VAL A 146 11.55 3.86 12.22
N LEU A 147 10.95 3.76 11.05
CA LEU A 147 10.18 4.83 10.41
C LEU A 147 8.68 4.53 10.49
N VAL A 148 7.90 5.50 10.98
CA VAL A 148 6.44 5.41 11.06
C VAL A 148 5.81 6.62 10.37
N PRO A 149 5.22 6.46 9.19
CA PRO A 149 4.56 7.58 8.52
C PRO A 149 3.13 7.75 9.00
N TRP A 150 2.77 8.95 9.44
CA TRP A 150 1.41 9.35 9.81
C TRP A 150 0.86 10.41 8.84
N TYR A 151 -0.45 10.51 8.74
CA TYR A 151 -1.05 11.69 8.12
C TYR A 151 -0.64 12.96 8.85
N HIS A 152 -0.45 14.05 8.09
CA HIS A 152 -0.15 15.35 8.71
C HIS A 152 -1.38 15.84 9.52
N PRO A 153 -1.21 16.25 10.78
CA PRO A 153 -2.34 16.74 11.60
C PRO A 153 -3.13 17.87 10.95
N ALA A 154 -2.47 18.78 10.21
CA ALA A 154 -3.15 19.85 9.47
C ALA A 154 -4.07 19.32 8.36
N PHE A 155 -3.76 18.18 7.74
CA PHE A 155 -4.64 17.52 6.77
C PHE A 155 -5.82 16.85 7.49
N ALA A 156 -5.57 16.19 8.61
CA ALA A 156 -6.57 15.54 9.44
C ALA A 156 -7.62 16.53 10.02
N ILE A 157 -7.24 17.77 10.31
CA ILE A 157 -8.18 18.82 10.73
C ILE A 157 -9.23 19.10 9.64
N ARG A 158 -8.84 19.02 8.37
CA ARG A 158 -9.69 19.36 7.21
C ARG A 158 -10.38 18.16 6.59
N ASN A 159 -9.97 16.96 6.93
CA ASN A 159 -10.46 15.70 6.35
C ASN A 159 -10.83 14.70 7.46
N ALA A 160 -12.11 14.38 7.57
CA ALA A 160 -12.63 13.51 8.63
C ALA A 160 -12.06 12.09 8.55
N ASN A 161 -11.94 11.52 7.34
CA ASN A 161 -11.39 10.17 7.15
C ASN A 161 -9.91 10.11 7.55
N ALA A 162 -9.11 11.12 7.16
CA ALA A 162 -7.73 11.21 7.58
C ALA A 162 -7.57 11.41 9.09
N ARG A 163 -8.56 12.05 9.75
CA ARG A 163 -8.55 12.18 11.22
C ARG A 163 -8.78 10.84 11.92
N VAL A 164 -9.71 10.03 11.42
CA VAL A 164 -9.94 8.67 11.94
C VAL A 164 -8.69 7.82 11.73
N ALA A 165 -8.18 7.77 10.51
CA ALA A 165 -6.98 7.01 10.20
C ALA A 165 -5.75 7.43 11.04
N LEU A 166 -5.55 8.73 11.25
CA LEU A 166 -4.46 9.23 12.09
C LEU A 166 -4.62 8.83 13.56
N ALA A 167 -5.84 8.77 14.07
CA ALA A 167 -6.10 8.30 15.44
C ALA A 167 -5.84 6.79 15.57
N GLU A 168 -6.26 6.00 14.59
CA GLU A 168 -5.98 4.56 14.53
C GLU A 168 -4.48 4.27 14.39
N ASP A 169 -3.75 5.05 13.59
CA ASP A 169 -2.29 4.93 13.45
C ASP A 169 -1.58 5.20 14.79
N ALA A 170 -2.04 6.21 15.52
CA ALA A 170 -1.48 6.55 16.83
C ALA A 170 -1.84 5.52 17.90
N ASP A 171 -3.03 4.95 17.88
CA ASP A 171 -3.47 3.90 18.81
C ASP A 171 -2.62 2.63 18.68
N ARG A 172 -2.32 2.23 17.44
CA ARG A 172 -1.49 1.05 17.13
C ARG A 172 0.02 1.27 17.29
N PHE A 173 0.44 2.49 17.51
CA PHE A 173 1.85 2.89 17.47
C PHE A 173 2.75 2.10 18.42
N HIS A 174 2.37 1.95 19.70
CA HIS A 174 3.18 1.23 20.70
C HIS A 174 3.35 -0.25 20.38
N GLU A 175 2.27 -0.89 19.92
CA GLU A 175 2.33 -2.30 19.55
C GLU A 175 3.29 -2.54 18.39
N GLN A 176 3.24 -1.64 17.39
CA GLN A 176 4.15 -1.70 16.24
C GLN A 176 5.62 -1.53 16.65
N ILE A 177 5.92 -0.54 17.48
CA ILE A 177 7.28 -0.26 17.93
C ILE A 177 7.83 -1.39 18.81
N ALA A 178 7.02 -1.95 19.71
CA ALA A 178 7.42 -3.08 20.54
C ALA A 178 7.81 -4.29 19.69
N ARG A 179 7.10 -4.55 18.60
CA ARG A 179 7.41 -5.66 17.69
C ARG A 179 8.69 -5.46 16.89
N LEU A 180 9.02 -4.21 16.51
CA LEU A 180 10.22 -3.89 15.74
C LEU A 180 11.51 -3.86 16.58
N GLY A 181 11.42 -3.78 17.91
CA GLY A 181 12.56 -3.81 18.81
C GLY A 181 13.17 -5.20 19.07
N LEU A 182 12.54 -6.26 18.57
CA LEU A 182 13.07 -7.62 18.62
C LEU A 182 13.95 -7.83 17.39
N SER A 183 15.20 -8.22 17.58
CA SER A 183 16.06 -8.70 16.50
C SER A 183 15.47 -10.01 15.96
N GLU A 184 14.70 -9.91 14.90
CA GLU A 184 14.12 -11.09 14.30
C GLU A 184 15.18 -11.87 13.50
N PRO A 185 15.19 -13.21 13.56
CA PRO A 185 16.14 -13.99 12.77
C PRO A 185 15.93 -13.70 11.28
N GLN A 186 17.02 -13.67 10.53
CA GLN A 186 16.97 -13.51 9.09
C GLN A 186 16.10 -14.62 8.48
N PRO A 187 15.25 -14.32 7.51
CA PRO A 187 14.42 -15.34 6.88
C PRO A 187 15.27 -16.34 6.08
N ASP A 188 14.88 -17.60 6.12
CA ASP A 188 15.46 -18.68 5.34
C ASP A 188 14.54 -18.98 4.13
N TYR A 189 14.69 -18.16 3.09
CA TYR A 189 13.98 -18.32 1.82
C TYR A 189 14.90 -18.84 0.73
N GLY A 190 14.39 -19.69 -0.15
CA GLY A 190 15.21 -20.20 -1.24
C GLY A 190 14.49 -21.21 -2.13
N LEU A 191 15.27 -21.79 -3.03
CA LEU A 191 14.83 -22.90 -3.86
C LEU A 191 14.62 -24.16 -3.02
N GLY A 192 13.57 -24.92 -3.34
CA GLY A 192 13.29 -26.23 -2.77
C GLY A 192 13.36 -27.32 -3.81
N ASP A 193 13.57 -28.52 -3.35
CA ASP A 193 13.37 -29.76 -4.10
C ASP A 193 12.00 -30.35 -3.74
N GLU A 194 11.24 -30.79 -4.73
CA GLU A 194 9.89 -31.32 -4.51
C GLU A 194 9.91 -32.59 -3.67
N GLN A 195 10.93 -33.41 -3.79
CA GLN A 195 11.04 -34.63 -3.01
C GLN A 195 11.29 -34.35 -1.54
N ASP A 196 12.14 -33.36 -1.25
CA ASP A 196 12.44 -32.92 0.11
C ASP A 196 11.18 -32.29 0.75
N VAL A 197 10.47 -31.41 0.02
CA VAL A 197 9.21 -30.81 0.47
C VAL A 197 8.15 -31.89 0.71
N THR A 198 7.98 -32.83 -0.20
CA THR A 198 7.05 -33.95 -0.03
C THR A 198 7.38 -34.77 1.21
N SER A 199 8.63 -35.14 1.38
CA SER A 199 9.10 -35.94 2.52
C SER A 199 8.85 -35.19 3.84
N PHE A 200 9.11 -33.89 3.86
CA PHE A 200 8.88 -33.05 5.01
C PHE A 200 7.39 -32.91 5.33
N LEU A 201 6.53 -32.63 4.34
CA LEU A 201 5.08 -32.54 4.53
C LEU A 201 4.47 -33.85 5.04
N LEU A 202 4.92 -34.98 4.53
CA LEU A 202 4.46 -36.30 4.97
C LEU A 202 4.91 -36.64 6.42
N ALA A 203 6.07 -36.16 6.83
CA ALA A 203 6.59 -36.34 8.19
C ALA A 203 5.98 -35.38 9.22
N ASN A 204 5.48 -34.22 8.79
CA ASN A 204 5.00 -33.16 9.68
C ASN A 204 3.58 -32.75 9.33
N TRP A 205 2.62 -33.31 10.04
CA TRP A 205 1.21 -32.94 9.89
C TRP A 205 0.96 -31.55 10.45
N GLY A 206 0.17 -30.74 9.74
CA GLY A 206 -0.18 -29.43 10.25
C GLY A 206 -0.60 -28.42 9.18
N THR A 207 -0.35 -27.18 9.51
CA THR A 207 -0.69 -26.02 8.69
C THR A 207 0.56 -25.52 7.98
N PHE A 208 0.46 -25.21 6.69
CA PHE A 208 1.53 -24.58 5.92
C PHE A 208 1.00 -23.51 4.98
N GLY A 209 1.79 -22.50 4.71
CA GLY A 209 1.53 -21.49 3.70
C GLY A 209 1.77 -22.05 2.30
N LEU A 210 0.90 -21.70 1.37
CA LEU A 210 0.94 -22.14 -0.03
C LEU A 210 0.68 -20.96 -0.95
N ASP A 211 1.50 -20.78 -1.95
CA ASP A 211 1.35 -19.77 -2.99
C ASP A 211 1.79 -20.33 -4.34
N THR A 212 1.27 -19.81 -5.46
CA THR A 212 1.59 -20.26 -6.81
C THR A 212 2.05 -19.12 -7.69
N GLU A 213 3.14 -19.32 -8.42
CA GLU A 213 3.62 -18.41 -9.45
C GLU A 213 3.16 -18.87 -10.82
N THR A 214 2.69 -17.94 -11.63
CA THR A 214 2.10 -18.25 -12.93
C THR A 214 2.58 -17.28 -14.01
N THR A 215 2.43 -17.71 -15.26
CA THR A 215 2.55 -16.81 -16.41
C THR A 215 1.51 -15.70 -16.31
N SER A 216 1.84 -14.51 -16.79
CA SER A 216 0.86 -13.44 -16.89
C SER A 216 -0.11 -13.77 -18.02
N PRO A 217 -1.43 -13.78 -17.75
CA PRO A 217 -2.41 -13.81 -18.84
C PRO A 217 -2.19 -12.57 -19.73
N SER A 218 -2.47 -12.69 -21.02
CA SER A 218 -2.25 -11.59 -21.97
C SER A 218 -2.78 -10.28 -21.39
N ARG A 219 -2.06 -9.15 -21.57
CA ARG A 219 -2.37 -7.83 -20.96
C ARG A 219 -3.82 -7.36 -21.09
N ALA A 220 -4.59 -7.99 -21.94
CA ALA A 220 -6.02 -7.72 -22.13
C ALA A 220 -6.93 -8.43 -21.09
N ASN A 221 -6.45 -9.49 -20.41
CA ASN A 221 -7.29 -10.39 -19.61
C ASN A 221 -6.69 -10.72 -18.24
N THR A 222 -6.32 -9.71 -17.47
CA THR A 222 -5.73 -9.84 -16.11
C THR A 222 -6.58 -10.64 -15.10
N PHE A 223 -7.79 -11.06 -15.46
CA PHE A 223 -8.70 -11.80 -14.58
C PHE A 223 -8.93 -13.27 -14.99
N MET A 224 -8.33 -13.73 -16.10
CA MET A 224 -8.54 -15.09 -16.63
C MET A 224 -7.46 -16.04 -16.16
N THR A 225 -7.62 -16.59 -14.94
CA THR A 225 -6.77 -17.68 -14.43
C THR A 225 -6.75 -18.91 -15.35
N ASP A 226 -7.72 -19.05 -16.23
CA ASP A 226 -7.79 -20.17 -17.19
C ASP A 226 -6.70 -20.08 -18.26
N GLU A 227 -6.15 -18.89 -18.53
CA GLU A 227 -5.03 -18.65 -19.45
C GLU A 227 -3.65 -18.69 -18.75
N ALA A 228 -3.61 -18.65 -17.42
CA ALA A 228 -2.37 -18.68 -16.66
C ALA A 228 -1.87 -20.12 -16.51
N ASP A 229 -0.60 -20.36 -16.79
CA ASP A 229 0.07 -21.63 -16.56
C ASP A 229 1.00 -21.52 -15.36
N MET A 230 1.11 -22.57 -14.57
CA MET A 230 1.95 -22.59 -13.39
C MET A 230 3.42 -22.57 -13.80
N VAL A 231 4.21 -21.71 -13.15
CA VAL A 231 5.67 -21.61 -13.27
C VAL A 231 6.34 -22.29 -12.07
N GLY A 232 5.66 -22.31 -10.96
CA GLY A 232 6.10 -22.94 -9.73
C GLY A 232 5.11 -22.73 -8.60
N TYR A 233 5.42 -23.32 -7.46
CA TYR A 233 4.69 -23.09 -6.21
C TYR A 233 5.67 -22.92 -5.04
N SER A 234 5.24 -22.28 -4.00
CA SER A 234 6.02 -22.09 -2.78
C SER A 234 5.28 -22.59 -1.55
N VAL A 235 6.04 -23.09 -0.60
CA VAL A 235 5.53 -23.56 0.69
C VAL A 235 6.31 -22.96 1.85
N SER A 236 5.61 -22.64 2.93
CA SER A 236 6.18 -22.23 4.21
C SER A 236 5.58 -23.07 5.33
N MET A 237 6.41 -23.72 6.12
CA MET A 237 5.98 -24.63 7.19
C MET A 237 6.32 -24.12 8.59
N ALA A 238 7.07 -23.04 8.66
CA ALA A 238 7.39 -22.33 9.90
C ALA A 238 7.59 -20.84 9.59
N PRO A 239 7.31 -19.95 10.54
CA PRO A 239 7.55 -18.53 10.36
C PRO A 239 8.98 -18.25 9.91
N ARG A 240 9.13 -17.36 8.92
CA ARG A 240 10.40 -16.92 8.32
C ARG A 240 11.16 -18.02 7.57
N THR A 241 10.46 -19.07 7.15
CA THR A 241 11.02 -20.08 6.24
C THR A 241 10.13 -20.21 5.02
N GLY A 242 10.72 -20.54 3.90
CA GLY A 242 9.97 -20.78 2.67
C GLY A 242 10.84 -21.43 1.59
N ARG A 243 10.21 -22.25 0.76
CA ARG A 243 10.84 -22.88 -0.38
C ARG A 243 10.00 -22.71 -1.63
N TYR A 244 10.61 -22.23 -2.68
CA TYR A 244 10.02 -22.16 -4.02
C TYR A 244 10.44 -23.37 -4.83
N ILE A 245 9.48 -24.05 -5.42
CA ILE A 245 9.66 -25.25 -6.25
C ILE A 245 9.29 -24.86 -7.69
N PRO A 246 10.29 -24.66 -8.57
CA PRO A 246 10.05 -24.36 -9.98
C PRO A 246 9.54 -25.60 -10.69
N THR A 247 8.30 -25.59 -11.13
CA THR A 247 7.67 -26.70 -11.86
C THR A 247 6.39 -26.24 -12.55
N ASP A 248 6.12 -26.80 -13.70
CA ASP A 248 4.86 -26.63 -14.43
C ASP A 248 3.80 -27.68 -14.03
N GLN A 249 4.20 -28.72 -13.28
CA GLN A 249 3.32 -29.79 -12.81
C GLN A 249 3.65 -30.19 -11.38
N VAL A 250 2.60 -30.44 -10.61
CA VAL A 250 2.74 -30.93 -9.24
C VAL A 250 2.98 -32.43 -9.22
N GLY A 251 4.02 -32.87 -8.54
CA GLY A 251 4.34 -34.28 -8.36
C GLY A 251 3.31 -35.02 -7.50
N ARG A 252 3.24 -36.32 -7.63
CA ARG A 252 2.22 -37.17 -6.97
C ARG A 252 2.21 -37.04 -5.46
N GLY A 253 3.37 -36.84 -4.83
CA GLY A 253 3.49 -36.70 -3.39
C GLY A 253 2.80 -35.44 -2.86
N VAL A 254 3.14 -34.29 -3.46
CA VAL A 254 2.54 -33.00 -3.13
C VAL A 254 1.05 -33.01 -3.50
N ALA A 255 0.67 -33.55 -4.67
CA ALA A 255 -0.72 -33.68 -5.07
C ALA A 255 -1.57 -34.44 -4.02
N ALA A 256 -1.04 -35.51 -3.45
CA ALA A 256 -1.71 -36.25 -2.38
C ALA A 256 -1.91 -35.40 -1.11
N VAL A 257 -0.93 -34.60 -0.74
CA VAL A 257 -1.03 -33.64 0.39
C VAL A 257 -2.06 -32.54 0.10
N LEU A 258 -2.03 -31.98 -1.11
CA LEU A 258 -2.97 -30.92 -1.51
C LEU A 258 -4.42 -31.42 -1.55
N SER A 259 -4.64 -32.64 -1.99
CA SER A 259 -5.97 -33.27 -2.07
C SER A 259 -6.42 -33.91 -0.77
N SER A 260 -5.70 -33.76 0.33
CA SER A 260 -6.06 -34.30 1.64
C SER A 260 -6.55 -33.20 2.59
N PRO A 261 -7.69 -33.35 3.26
CA PRO A 261 -8.15 -32.41 4.28
C PRO A 261 -7.36 -32.49 5.59
N LEU A 262 -6.42 -33.43 5.73
CA LEU A 262 -5.63 -33.62 6.95
C LEU A 262 -4.55 -32.55 7.12
N TRP A 263 -4.14 -31.89 6.05
CA TRP A 263 -3.25 -30.74 6.07
C TRP A 263 -4.03 -29.47 5.80
N THR A 264 -3.72 -28.42 6.54
CA THR A 264 -4.28 -27.09 6.29
C THR A 264 -3.35 -26.30 5.38
N LYS A 265 -3.80 -25.98 4.19
CA LYS A 265 -3.12 -25.12 3.23
C LYS A 265 -3.61 -23.68 3.39
N VAL A 266 -2.75 -22.81 3.83
CA VAL A 266 -3.09 -21.37 3.94
C VAL A 266 -2.68 -20.67 2.66
N CYS A 267 -3.65 -20.11 1.96
CA CYS A 267 -3.46 -19.37 0.73
C CYS A 267 -3.85 -17.90 0.91
N HIS A 268 -3.41 -17.05 0.00
CA HIS A 268 -3.88 -15.69 -0.11
C HIS A 268 -4.67 -15.50 -1.40
N ASN A 269 -6.00 -15.59 -1.34
CA ASN A 269 -6.92 -15.71 -2.47
C ASN A 269 -7.04 -17.16 -2.98
N ALA A 270 -7.30 -18.09 -2.06
CA ALA A 270 -7.35 -19.54 -2.30
C ALA A 270 -8.15 -19.99 -3.54
N LYS A 271 -9.06 -19.16 -4.04
CA LYS A 271 -9.76 -19.41 -5.31
C LYS A 271 -8.79 -19.47 -6.49
N PHE A 272 -7.71 -18.69 -6.46
CA PHE A 272 -6.70 -18.70 -7.50
C PHE A 272 -5.95 -20.04 -7.49
N GLU A 273 -5.40 -20.44 -6.34
CA GLU A 273 -4.70 -21.71 -6.16
C GLU A 273 -5.61 -22.89 -6.49
N TYR A 274 -6.87 -22.85 -6.05
CA TYR A 274 -7.88 -23.86 -6.37
C TYR A 274 -8.02 -24.06 -7.89
N LYS A 275 -8.11 -22.98 -8.68
CA LYS A 275 -8.23 -23.04 -10.14
C LYS A 275 -6.95 -23.55 -10.79
N ILE A 276 -5.77 -23.11 -10.36
CA ILE A 276 -4.48 -23.53 -10.91
C ILE A 276 -4.27 -25.03 -10.69
N PHE A 277 -4.46 -25.52 -9.46
CA PHE A 277 -4.30 -26.96 -9.18
C PHE A 277 -5.38 -27.80 -9.86
N LYS A 278 -6.59 -27.33 -9.97
CA LYS A 278 -7.67 -28.03 -10.71
C LYS A 278 -7.36 -28.21 -12.17
N LYS A 279 -6.69 -27.27 -12.85
CA LYS A 279 -6.17 -27.45 -14.23
C LYS A 279 -5.23 -28.64 -14.34
N GLN A 280 -4.52 -28.97 -13.28
CA GLN A 280 -3.58 -30.12 -13.21
C GLN A 280 -4.24 -31.40 -12.70
N GLY A 281 -5.56 -31.39 -12.52
CA GLY A 281 -6.29 -32.54 -12.00
C GLY A 281 -6.10 -32.78 -10.51
N VAL A 282 -5.62 -31.79 -9.78
CA VAL A 282 -5.44 -31.82 -8.31
C VAL A 282 -6.57 -31.03 -7.65
N GLU A 283 -7.34 -31.69 -6.80
CA GLU A 283 -8.38 -31.04 -6.01
C GLU A 283 -7.76 -30.47 -4.73
N LEU A 284 -7.79 -29.14 -4.57
CA LEU A 284 -7.28 -28.49 -3.36
C LEU A 284 -8.31 -28.64 -2.23
N LEU A 285 -7.99 -29.40 -1.18
CA LEU A 285 -8.84 -29.60 0.01
C LEU A 285 -8.15 -29.07 1.26
N GLY A 286 -8.92 -28.78 2.31
CA GLY A 286 -8.39 -28.35 3.61
C GLY A 286 -7.63 -27.01 3.52
N TYR A 287 -8.12 -26.08 2.75
CA TYR A 287 -7.50 -24.75 2.60
C TYR A 287 -8.14 -23.71 3.51
N GLU A 288 -7.37 -22.67 3.79
CA GLU A 288 -7.78 -21.42 4.43
C GLU A 288 -7.37 -20.23 3.55
N ASP A 289 -8.07 -19.09 3.69
CA ASP A 289 -7.87 -17.93 2.83
C ASP A 289 -7.68 -16.66 3.66
N THR A 290 -6.47 -16.13 3.68
CA THR A 290 -6.12 -14.91 4.42
C THR A 290 -6.76 -13.66 3.84
N LYS A 291 -7.07 -13.62 2.53
CA LYS A 291 -7.74 -12.49 1.89
C LYS A 291 -9.21 -12.39 2.31
N LEU A 292 -9.91 -13.52 2.36
CA LEU A 292 -11.29 -13.59 2.89
C LEU A 292 -11.33 -13.28 4.38
N ALA A 293 -10.37 -13.80 5.14
CA ALA A 293 -10.24 -13.50 6.57
C ALA A 293 -10.08 -11.98 6.80
N ALA A 294 -9.15 -11.34 6.10
CA ALA A 294 -8.93 -9.90 6.17
C ALA A 294 -10.18 -9.09 5.79
N TYR A 295 -10.88 -9.51 4.73
CA TYR A 295 -12.13 -8.86 4.32
C TYR A 295 -13.19 -8.89 5.43
N LEU A 296 -13.41 -10.04 6.06
CA LEU A 296 -14.37 -10.20 7.17
C LEU A 296 -13.95 -9.40 8.41
N LEU A 297 -12.66 -9.29 8.68
CA LEU A 297 -12.11 -8.48 9.77
C LEU A 297 -12.19 -6.96 9.50
N GLY A 298 -12.70 -6.55 8.33
CA GLY A 298 -12.92 -5.14 8.01
C GLY A 298 -11.71 -4.41 7.44
N GLU A 299 -10.67 -5.14 6.99
CA GLU A 299 -9.52 -4.53 6.34
C GLU A 299 -9.94 -3.82 5.04
N SER A 300 -9.57 -2.55 4.92
CA SER A 300 -9.90 -1.73 3.75
C SER A 300 -9.14 -2.12 2.49
N GLN A 301 -7.99 -2.74 2.64
CA GLN A 301 -7.14 -3.27 1.58
C GLN A 301 -6.73 -4.70 1.94
N THR A 302 -7.08 -5.64 1.09
CA THR A 302 -6.88 -7.07 1.34
C THR A 302 -5.74 -7.69 0.53
N GLY A 303 -4.88 -6.89 -0.09
CA GLY A 303 -3.73 -7.40 -0.84
C GLY A 303 -2.61 -7.89 0.08
N LEU A 304 -1.98 -9.03 -0.25
CA LEU A 304 -0.94 -9.67 0.57
C LEU A 304 0.14 -8.69 1.01
N LYS A 305 0.70 -7.93 0.08
CA LYS A 305 1.79 -6.99 0.36
C LYS A 305 1.39 -5.86 1.32
N VAL A 306 0.13 -5.43 1.27
CA VAL A 306 -0.40 -4.42 2.20
C VAL A 306 -0.57 -5.02 3.59
N LEU A 307 -1.23 -6.18 3.68
CA LEU A 307 -1.46 -6.88 4.95
C LEU A 307 -0.14 -7.29 5.62
N THR A 308 0.86 -7.70 4.83
CA THR A 308 2.22 -7.99 5.35
C THR A 308 2.82 -6.77 6.04
N ARG A 309 2.75 -5.59 5.41
CA ARG A 309 3.25 -4.36 6.05
C ARG A 309 2.47 -4.01 7.31
N GLN A 310 1.14 -4.12 7.27
CA GLN A 310 0.27 -3.74 8.38
C GLN A 310 0.39 -4.66 9.61
N HIS A 311 0.44 -5.97 9.38
CA HIS A 311 0.35 -6.95 10.47
C HIS A 311 1.68 -7.65 10.79
N LEU A 312 2.60 -7.74 9.83
CA LEU A 312 3.90 -8.40 10.02
C LEU A 312 5.07 -7.42 10.14
N TYR A 313 4.83 -6.13 9.88
CA TYR A 313 5.83 -5.04 9.91
C TYR A 313 7.08 -5.35 9.06
N THR A 314 6.87 -6.09 7.98
CA THR A 314 7.90 -6.48 7.01
C THR A 314 7.61 -5.76 5.70
N ASP A 315 8.63 -5.23 5.04
CA ASP A 315 8.48 -4.66 3.69
C ASP A 315 8.66 -5.79 2.65
N PRO A 316 7.58 -6.28 2.04
CA PRO A 316 7.66 -7.41 1.12
C PRO A 316 8.15 -6.97 -0.25
N ILE A 317 8.90 -7.82 -0.91
CA ILE A 317 9.31 -7.64 -2.30
C ILE A 317 8.04 -7.54 -3.17
N SER A 318 7.97 -6.54 -4.04
CA SER A 318 6.84 -6.37 -4.95
C SER A 318 7.03 -7.17 -6.25
N TYR A 319 5.92 -7.55 -6.89
CA TYR A 319 5.94 -8.19 -8.22
C TYR A 319 6.72 -7.36 -9.25
N ALA A 320 6.56 -6.05 -9.23
CA ALA A 320 7.25 -5.16 -10.17
C ALA A 320 8.78 -5.10 -9.94
N GLU A 321 9.24 -5.26 -8.70
CA GLU A 321 10.68 -5.32 -8.38
C GLU A 321 11.31 -6.61 -8.89
N VAL A 322 10.62 -7.74 -8.78
CA VAL A 322 11.11 -9.03 -9.26
C VAL A 322 11.07 -9.11 -10.77
N THR A 323 9.94 -8.80 -11.38
CA THR A 323 9.75 -9.00 -12.82
C THR A 323 10.41 -7.92 -13.67
N GLN A 324 10.51 -6.70 -13.17
CA GLN A 324 11.04 -5.55 -13.93
C GLN A 324 10.41 -5.40 -15.33
N GLY A 325 9.13 -5.77 -15.43
CA GLY A 325 8.35 -5.72 -16.67
C GLY A 325 8.46 -6.95 -17.56
N ARG A 326 9.22 -7.99 -17.15
CA ARG A 326 9.26 -9.32 -17.78
C ARG A 326 8.07 -10.17 -17.32
N ASP A 327 7.76 -11.25 -18.04
CA ASP A 327 6.86 -12.27 -17.52
C ASP A 327 7.56 -13.13 -16.45
N MET A 328 6.78 -13.72 -15.54
CA MET A 328 7.34 -14.58 -14.48
C MET A 328 8.04 -15.81 -15.09
N SER A 329 7.55 -16.32 -16.21
CA SER A 329 8.17 -17.43 -16.94
C SER A 329 9.52 -17.09 -17.61
N ASP A 330 9.83 -15.82 -17.79
CA ASP A 330 11.10 -15.37 -18.35
C ASP A 330 12.21 -15.25 -17.29
N LEU A 331 11.86 -15.42 -16.01
CA LEU A 331 12.79 -15.32 -14.90
C LEU A 331 13.40 -16.68 -14.56
N SER A 332 14.66 -16.67 -14.13
CA SER A 332 15.27 -17.88 -13.58
C SER A 332 14.67 -18.25 -12.22
N PRO A 333 14.64 -19.53 -11.85
CA PRO A 333 14.15 -19.93 -10.52
C PRO A 333 14.82 -19.21 -9.34
N SER A 334 16.09 -18.85 -9.46
CA SER A 334 16.81 -18.09 -8.44
C SER A 334 16.36 -16.65 -8.30
N GLU A 335 15.88 -16.01 -9.39
CA GLU A 335 15.31 -14.66 -9.34
C GLU A 335 13.94 -14.65 -8.67
N ILE A 336 13.17 -15.72 -8.79
CA ILE A 336 11.81 -15.85 -8.23
C ILE A 336 11.85 -16.30 -6.77
N SER A 337 12.83 -17.10 -6.38
CA SER A 337 12.78 -17.92 -5.16
C SER A 337 12.54 -17.16 -3.87
N GLU A 338 13.21 -16.04 -3.66
CA GLU A 338 13.03 -15.22 -2.43
C GLU A 338 11.64 -14.59 -2.39
N TYR A 339 11.18 -14.04 -3.51
CA TYR A 339 9.87 -13.45 -3.66
C TYR A 339 8.76 -14.46 -3.35
N ALA A 340 8.74 -15.58 -4.08
CA ALA A 340 7.70 -16.59 -3.95
C ALA A 340 7.71 -17.28 -2.57
N ALA A 341 8.90 -17.66 -2.06
CA ALA A 341 9.02 -18.26 -0.74
C ALA A 341 8.55 -17.32 0.37
N SER A 342 8.82 -16.00 0.23
CA SER A 342 8.35 -14.99 1.19
C SER A 342 6.83 -14.85 1.18
N ASP A 343 6.16 -15.00 0.03
CA ASP A 343 4.71 -14.88 -0.07
C ASP A 343 3.99 -16.03 0.64
N ALA A 344 4.49 -17.25 0.52
CA ALA A 344 3.99 -18.38 1.29
C ALA A 344 4.19 -18.20 2.81
N ASP A 345 5.34 -17.66 3.26
CA ASP A 345 5.60 -17.35 4.67
C ASP A 345 4.67 -16.24 5.19
N HIS A 346 4.58 -15.16 4.46
CA HIS A 346 3.70 -14.05 4.85
C HIS A 346 2.25 -14.51 4.98
N THR A 347 1.79 -15.35 4.07
CA THR A 347 0.45 -15.93 4.10
C THR A 347 0.24 -16.79 5.35
N LEU A 348 1.18 -17.66 5.70
CA LEU A 348 1.12 -18.48 6.91
C LEU A 348 1.11 -17.62 8.18
N ARG A 349 1.98 -16.63 8.26
CA ARG A 349 2.08 -15.74 9.42
C ARG A 349 0.84 -14.86 9.59
N LEU A 350 0.25 -14.35 8.51
CA LEU A 350 -1.01 -13.61 8.55
C LEU A 350 -2.15 -14.49 9.07
N TRP A 351 -2.20 -15.76 8.68
CA TRP A 351 -3.20 -16.68 9.17
C TRP A 351 -3.13 -16.87 10.69
N SER A 352 -1.92 -16.96 11.24
CA SER A 352 -1.73 -17.08 12.69
C SER A 352 -2.27 -15.88 13.48
N ILE A 353 -2.44 -14.73 12.83
CA ILE A 353 -3.05 -13.52 13.39
C ILE A 353 -4.56 -13.52 13.14
N PHE A 354 -4.99 -13.80 11.91
CA PHE A 354 -6.40 -13.64 11.52
C PHE A 354 -7.31 -14.73 12.06
N GLU A 355 -6.86 -15.98 12.17
CA GLU A 355 -7.68 -17.06 12.72
C GLU A 355 -8.16 -16.79 14.15
N PRO A 356 -7.30 -16.39 15.11
CA PRO A 356 -7.75 -15.99 16.44
C PRO A 356 -8.72 -14.81 16.41
N LEU A 357 -8.46 -13.78 15.61
CA LEU A 357 -9.30 -12.59 15.50
C LEU A 357 -10.69 -12.91 14.94
N LEU A 358 -10.81 -13.80 13.94
CA LEU A 358 -12.09 -14.27 13.43
C LEU A 358 -12.91 -14.98 14.52
N LYS A 359 -12.24 -15.73 15.40
CA LYS A 359 -12.88 -16.41 16.53
C LYS A 359 -13.31 -15.42 17.62
N GLU A 360 -12.46 -14.47 17.97
CA GLU A 360 -12.72 -13.45 18.98
C GLU A 360 -13.88 -12.53 18.57
N GLN A 361 -13.95 -12.15 17.29
CA GLN A 361 -15.00 -11.29 16.75
C GLN A 361 -16.27 -12.05 16.33
N GLU A 362 -16.37 -13.34 16.65
CA GLU A 362 -17.51 -14.22 16.31
C GLU A 362 -17.75 -14.39 14.79
N LEU A 363 -16.76 -14.06 13.95
CA LEU A 363 -16.82 -14.15 12.49
C LEU A 363 -16.49 -15.56 11.95
N TRP A 364 -15.97 -16.44 12.81
CA TRP A 364 -15.53 -17.79 12.42
C TRP A 364 -16.62 -18.63 11.76
N THR A 365 -17.86 -18.48 12.22
CA THR A 365 -18.99 -19.23 11.64
C THR A 365 -19.31 -18.79 10.23
N ILE A 366 -19.34 -17.47 9.96
CA ILE A 366 -19.61 -16.96 8.61
C ILE A 366 -18.46 -17.30 7.66
N TYR A 367 -17.22 -17.18 8.13
CA TYR A 367 -16.05 -17.57 7.37
C TYR A 367 -16.12 -19.03 6.89
N ASN A 368 -16.37 -19.98 7.81
CA ASN A 368 -16.37 -21.42 7.49
C ASN A 368 -17.62 -21.93 6.79
N LYS A 369 -18.79 -21.33 7.06
CA LYS A 369 -20.08 -21.85 6.53
C LYS A 369 -20.58 -21.10 5.31
N VAL A 370 -20.04 -19.91 5.03
CA VAL A 370 -20.48 -19.08 3.91
C VAL A 370 -19.32 -18.77 2.97
N GLU A 371 -18.32 -18.02 3.42
CA GLU A 371 -17.30 -17.48 2.55
C GLU A 371 -16.38 -18.57 1.95
N LYS A 372 -15.83 -19.42 2.81
CA LYS A 372 -14.92 -20.49 2.35
C LYS A 372 -15.60 -21.50 1.42
N PRO A 373 -16.82 -22.00 1.67
CA PRO A 373 -17.54 -22.91 0.76
C PRO A 373 -17.92 -22.28 -0.58
N LEU A 374 -17.96 -20.97 -0.70
CA LEU A 374 -18.21 -20.28 -1.98
C LEU A 374 -17.01 -20.34 -2.94
N ILE A 375 -15.80 -20.58 -2.46
CA ILE A 375 -14.59 -20.62 -3.28
C ILE A 375 -14.74 -21.60 -4.46
N PRO A 376 -15.01 -22.90 -4.25
CA PRO A 376 -15.17 -23.85 -5.36
C PRO A 376 -16.37 -23.53 -6.24
N VAL A 377 -17.47 -23.03 -5.66
CA VAL A 377 -18.65 -22.65 -6.43
C VAL A 377 -18.36 -21.52 -7.41
N LEU A 378 -17.69 -20.47 -6.94
CA LEU A 378 -17.31 -19.34 -7.76
C LEU A 378 -16.26 -19.74 -8.79
N ALA A 379 -15.29 -20.57 -8.41
CA ALA A 379 -14.29 -21.11 -9.35
C ALA A 379 -14.95 -21.89 -10.50
N ASP A 380 -15.95 -22.72 -10.19
CA ASP A 380 -16.70 -23.49 -11.19
C ASP A 380 -17.59 -22.60 -12.08
N MET A 381 -18.20 -21.58 -11.52
CA MET A 381 -18.96 -20.59 -12.29
C MET A 381 -18.05 -19.82 -13.26
N GLU A 382 -16.89 -19.39 -12.78
CA GLU A 382 -15.89 -18.70 -13.60
C GLU A 382 -15.34 -19.60 -14.73
N ALA A 383 -15.04 -20.86 -14.43
CA ALA A 383 -14.56 -21.82 -15.42
C ALA A 383 -15.62 -22.17 -16.52
N ARG A 384 -16.91 -22.19 -16.14
CA ARG A 384 -18.00 -22.33 -17.10
C ARG A 384 -18.16 -21.13 -18.01
N GLY A 385 -17.88 -19.96 -17.46
CA GLY A 385 -18.16 -18.70 -18.12
C GLY A 385 -19.65 -18.44 -18.36
N MET A 386 -19.92 -17.43 -19.16
CA MET A 386 -21.26 -17.02 -19.53
C MET A 386 -21.33 -16.91 -21.06
N ALA A 387 -22.40 -17.46 -21.66
CA ALA A 387 -22.62 -17.31 -23.09
C ALA A 387 -22.86 -15.85 -23.44
N VAL A 388 -22.08 -15.32 -24.38
CA VAL A 388 -22.17 -13.94 -24.84
C VAL A 388 -22.49 -13.97 -26.35
N ASP A 389 -23.52 -13.20 -26.77
CA ASP A 389 -23.79 -12.97 -28.19
C ASP A 389 -22.72 -12.02 -28.74
N THR A 390 -21.65 -12.59 -29.24
CA THR A 390 -20.52 -11.85 -29.80
C THR A 390 -20.89 -10.96 -30.97
N LYS A 391 -21.92 -11.33 -31.76
CA LYS A 391 -22.40 -10.52 -32.89
C LYS A 391 -23.09 -9.26 -32.37
N GLN A 392 -23.95 -9.41 -31.35
CA GLN A 392 -24.62 -8.27 -30.74
C GLN A 392 -23.60 -7.37 -29.98
N CYS A 393 -22.66 -7.96 -29.25
CA CYS A 393 -21.59 -7.19 -28.59
C CYS A 393 -20.76 -6.40 -29.60
N LEU A 394 -20.38 -7.03 -30.73
CA LEU A 394 -19.60 -6.36 -31.78
C LEU A 394 -20.40 -5.23 -32.42
N LYS A 395 -21.71 -5.44 -32.66
CA LYS A 395 -22.58 -4.40 -33.15
C LYS A 395 -22.64 -3.20 -32.20
N VAL A 396 -22.91 -3.46 -30.91
CA VAL A 396 -22.95 -2.39 -29.88
C VAL A 396 -21.63 -1.67 -29.81
N PHE A 397 -20.50 -2.41 -29.83
CA PHE A 397 -19.16 -1.82 -29.85
C PHE A 397 -18.95 -0.88 -31.04
N ASN A 398 -19.35 -1.30 -32.24
CA ASN A 398 -19.22 -0.50 -33.44
C ASN A 398 -20.11 0.75 -33.38
N ASP A 399 -21.38 0.58 -32.97
CA ASP A 399 -22.33 1.69 -32.82
C ASP A 399 -21.81 2.72 -31.79
N MET A 400 -21.29 2.27 -30.66
CA MET A 400 -20.69 3.15 -29.65
C MET A 400 -19.39 3.81 -30.12
N THR A 401 -18.59 3.11 -30.91
CA THR A 401 -17.35 3.64 -31.48
C THR A 401 -17.67 4.75 -32.50
N GLU A 402 -18.65 4.52 -33.37
CA GLU A 402 -19.11 5.53 -34.31
C GLU A 402 -19.69 6.77 -33.61
N ALA A 403 -20.54 6.57 -32.59
CA ALA A 403 -21.08 7.66 -31.80
C ALA A 403 -19.98 8.44 -31.07
N LYS A 404 -18.95 7.75 -30.52
CA LYS A 404 -17.80 8.39 -29.93
C LYS A 404 -16.99 9.21 -30.92
N MET A 405 -16.74 8.66 -32.11
CA MET A 405 -16.01 9.38 -33.15
C MET A 405 -16.78 10.62 -33.62
N GLN A 406 -18.10 10.52 -33.78
CA GLN A 406 -18.92 11.66 -34.12
C GLN A 406 -18.88 12.74 -33.03
N ALA A 407 -19.03 12.36 -31.77
CA ALA A 407 -18.97 13.31 -30.65
C ALA A 407 -17.58 13.99 -30.55
N LEU A 408 -16.50 13.26 -30.80
CA LEU A 408 -15.15 13.85 -30.84
C LEU A 408 -14.99 14.84 -31.99
N GLN A 409 -15.55 14.54 -33.17
CA GLN A 409 -15.57 15.48 -34.31
C GLN A 409 -16.35 16.74 -33.98
N ASP A 410 -17.55 16.60 -33.39
CA ASP A 410 -18.38 17.73 -32.97
C ASP A 410 -17.69 18.62 -31.96
N ILE A 411 -17.02 18.01 -30.94
CA ILE A 411 -16.21 18.72 -29.94
C ILE A 411 -15.04 19.43 -30.62
N THR A 412 -14.30 18.73 -31.48
CA THR A 412 -13.16 19.31 -32.21
C THR A 412 -13.60 20.51 -33.06
N HIS A 413 -14.73 20.39 -33.72
CA HIS A 413 -15.32 21.46 -34.53
C HIS A 413 -15.70 22.66 -33.63
N ALA A 414 -16.36 22.39 -32.51
CA ALA A 414 -16.73 23.42 -31.54
C ALA A 414 -15.51 24.15 -30.98
N LEU A 415 -14.46 23.42 -30.54
CA LEU A 415 -13.21 24.00 -30.03
C LEU A 415 -12.53 24.89 -31.08
N LYS A 416 -12.43 24.43 -32.34
CA LYS A 416 -11.90 25.24 -33.43
C LYS A 416 -12.72 26.49 -33.69
N SER A 417 -14.04 26.43 -33.57
CA SER A 417 -14.92 27.57 -33.79
C SER A 417 -14.74 28.70 -32.77
N VAL A 418 -14.26 28.36 -31.56
CA VAL A 418 -13.94 29.32 -30.49
C VAL A 418 -12.44 29.65 -30.40
N GLY A 419 -11.64 29.16 -31.35
CA GLY A 419 -10.19 29.45 -31.42
C GLY A 419 -9.35 28.70 -30.37
N THR A 420 -9.87 27.59 -29.82
CA THR A 420 -9.19 26.79 -28.80
C THR A 420 -8.48 25.59 -29.44
N ASP A 421 -7.38 25.14 -28.80
CA ASP A 421 -6.62 23.95 -29.20
C ASP A 421 -7.55 22.71 -29.19
N PRO A 422 -7.71 22.02 -30.34
CA PRO A 422 -8.53 20.82 -30.41
C PRO A 422 -7.94 19.59 -29.73
N ASP A 423 -6.63 19.60 -29.39
CA ASP A 423 -5.92 18.46 -28.78
C ASP A 423 -5.98 18.45 -27.25
N ILE A 424 -6.86 19.25 -26.66
CA ILE A 424 -7.11 19.25 -25.22
C ILE A 424 -7.50 17.84 -24.71
N ASN A 425 -6.92 17.42 -23.59
CA ASN A 425 -7.32 16.16 -22.95
C ASN A 425 -8.67 16.31 -22.24
N LEU A 426 -9.74 15.84 -22.90
CA LEU A 426 -11.11 15.90 -22.37
C LEU A 426 -11.33 15.05 -21.09
N ASN A 427 -10.40 14.16 -20.75
CA ASN A 427 -10.44 13.39 -19.49
C ASN A 427 -9.77 14.14 -18.32
N SER A 428 -9.11 15.26 -18.58
CA SER A 428 -8.51 16.10 -17.56
C SER A 428 -9.51 17.17 -17.09
N GLY A 429 -10.04 17.01 -15.89
CA GLY A 429 -10.94 18.01 -15.28
C GLY A 429 -10.29 19.39 -15.19
N ASP A 430 -8.98 19.46 -14.95
CA ASP A 430 -8.23 20.72 -14.86
C ASP A 430 -8.15 21.43 -16.23
N GLN A 431 -7.86 20.69 -17.29
CA GLN A 431 -7.78 21.27 -18.65
C GLN A 431 -9.17 21.71 -19.15
N VAL A 432 -10.19 20.90 -18.92
CA VAL A 432 -11.57 21.24 -19.28
C VAL A 432 -12.06 22.42 -18.43
N GLY A 433 -11.74 22.46 -17.15
CA GLY A 433 -12.06 23.57 -16.26
C GLY A 433 -11.44 24.90 -16.71
N ALA A 434 -10.15 24.89 -17.03
CA ALA A 434 -9.43 26.06 -17.55
C ALA A 434 -10.04 26.56 -18.87
N LEU A 435 -10.40 25.65 -19.78
CA LEU A 435 -11.08 26.00 -21.02
C LEU A 435 -12.42 26.70 -20.78
N LEU A 436 -13.24 26.16 -19.86
CA LEU A 436 -14.55 26.73 -19.56
C LEU A 436 -14.43 28.11 -18.88
N GLU A 437 -13.40 28.30 -18.06
CA GLU A 437 -13.10 29.60 -17.46
C GLU A 437 -12.67 30.62 -18.51
N GLU A 438 -11.79 30.24 -19.42
CA GLU A 438 -11.29 31.08 -20.51
C GLU A 438 -12.42 31.55 -21.42
N GLN A 439 -13.38 30.67 -21.73
CA GLN A 439 -14.53 30.94 -22.55
C GLN A 439 -15.65 31.69 -21.78
N LYS A 440 -15.43 32.03 -20.48
CA LYS A 440 -16.42 32.68 -19.62
C LYS A 440 -17.78 31.97 -19.62
N ALA A 441 -17.76 30.66 -19.81
CA ALA A 441 -18.98 29.86 -19.69
C ALA A 441 -19.51 29.99 -18.25
N PRO A 442 -20.84 30.19 -18.05
CA PRO A 442 -21.39 30.28 -16.71
C PRO A 442 -21.12 28.95 -16.00
N HIS A 443 -20.32 28.99 -14.94
CA HIS A 443 -20.15 27.85 -14.06
C HIS A 443 -21.53 27.44 -13.57
N ALA A 444 -21.86 26.16 -13.69
CA ALA A 444 -22.95 25.61 -12.90
C ALA A 444 -22.60 25.91 -11.42
N PRO A 445 -23.50 26.54 -10.65
CA PRO A 445 -23.19 26.93 -9.29
C PRO A 445 -22.68 25.69 -8.56
N HIS A 446 -21.50 25.78 -7.91
CA HIS A 446 -21.00 24.74 -7.02
C HIS A 446 -22.08 24.49 -5.97
N GLY A 447 -22.91 23.50 -6.21
CA GLY A 447 -23.89 23.02 -5.26
C GLY A 447 -23.18 22.71 -3.98
N GLY A 448 -23.60 23.37 -2.89
CA GLY A 448 -23.02 23.23 -1.58
C GLY A 448 -22.86 21.75 -1.22
N LYS A 449 -21.86 21.47 -0.38
CA LYS A 449 -21.46 20.17 0.14
C LYS A 449 -22.65 19.25 0.42
N GLY A 450 -23.09 18.51 -0.58
CA GLY A 450 -24.13 17.53 -0.49
C GLY A 450 -23.79 16.41 -1.46
N LYS A 451 -23.32 15.30 -0.88
CA LYS A 451 -23.17 13.96 -1.48
C LYS A 451 -22.91 13.98 -2.99
N ALA A 452 -21.64 14.09 -3.38
CA ALA A 452 -21.18 13.83 -4.73
C ALA A 452 -21.30 12.32 -5.02
N GLY A 453 -22.49 11.91 -5.33
CA GLY A 453 -22.84 10.59 -5.84
C GLY A 453 -23.72 10.80 -7.05
N GLY A 454 -23.17 10.59 -8.23
CA GLY A 454 -23.98 10.19 -9.36
C GLY A 454 -24.42 11.21 -10.40
N ARG A 455 -23.92 12.46 -10.43
CA ARG A 455 -24.35 13.41 -11.50
C ARG A 455 -23.25 14.02 -12.36
N GLN A 456 -21.97 13.89 -12.03
CA GLN A 456 -20.88 14.37 -12.92
C GLN A 456 -20.56 13.42 -14.09
N HIS A 457 -21.10 12.20 -14.09
CA HIS A 457 -20.89 11.24 -15.19
C HIS A 457 -21.86 11.37 -16.37
N ARG A 458 -22.76 12.36 -16.37
CA ARG A 458 -23.74 12.49 -17.47
C ARG A 458 -23.29 13.37 -18.63
N LEU A 459 -22.21 14.13 -18.49
CA LEU A 459 -21.69 14.99 -19.57
C LEU A 459 -20.44 14.43 -20.28
N VAL A 460 -19.88 13.30 -19.81
CA VAL A 460 -18.69 12.66 -20.41
C VAL A 460 -18.93 11.16 -20.61
N ARG A 461 -20.15 10.74 -20.94
CA ARG A 461 -20.43 9.42 -21.50
C ARG A 461 -21.07 9.58 -22.87
N VAL A 462 -20.23 9.79 -23.85
CA VAL A 462 -20.46 9.41 -25.23
C VAL A 462 -19.32 8.48 -25.62
#